data_25dcb59ae0cc2feed567c7d1542341f9
#
_entry.id   25dcb59ae0cc2feed567c7d1542341f9
#
_cell.length_a   1.000
_cell.length_b   1.000
_cell.length_c   1.000
_cell.angle_alpha   90.00
_cell.angle_beta   90.00
_cell.angle_gamma   90.00
#
_symmetry.space_group_name_H-M   'P 1'
#
loop_
_entity.id
_entity.type
_entity.pdbx_description
1 polymer ?
#
loop_
_entity_poly.entity_id
_entity_poly.type
_entity_poly.pdbx_seq_one_letter_code
_entity_poly.pdbx_strand_id
1 'polypeptide(L)'
;ELGAGCGVISVLISKKQRPARLVAVEIQPVMYDLLERNVKLNGLDIETVCADMRDAENFVNGADIVVCNPPYRALNSGEGQIKESIKNCRHETLIDLFGAAGAASSVLRFNGSFFLVHQAERFADVACALRANGMELKEACLIKSFSGQVPKLALFKAVKGGKVGLKWLPDLVVFDENGGYTPTVRRLYAMDEQ
;
A
#
# COMPACT_ATOMS: atom_id res chain seq x y z
N GLU A 1 2.26 -6.40 5.49
CA GLU A 1 2.07 -5.86 4.15
C GLU A 1 1.31 -6.85 3.29
N LEU A 2 0.25 -6.38 2.59
CA LEU A 2 -0.53 -7.18 1.66
C LEU A 2 -0.16 -6.80 0.22
N GLY A 3 0.21 -7.81 -0.60
CA GLY A 3 0.73 -7.59 -1.94
C GLY A 3 2.11 -6.94 -1.92
N ALA A 4 3.06 -7.56 -1.22
CA ALA A 4 4.36 -6.97 -0.92
C ALA A 4 5.25 -6.76 -2.15
N GLY A 5 4.96 -7.42 -3.27
CA GLY A 5 5.83 -7.39 -4.44
C GLY A 5 7.23 -7.84 -4.09
N CYS A 6 8.25 -7.06 -4.44
CA CYS A 6 9.63 -7.33 -4.06
C CYS A 6 10.02 -6.87 -2.64
N GLY A 7 9.06 -6.42 -1.81
CA GLY A 7 9.24 -6.12 -0.40
C GLY A 7 9.82 -4.75 -0.05
N VAL A 8 9.80 -3.79 -0.95
CA VAL A 8 10.38 -2.45 -0.71
C VAL A 8 9.75 -1.77 0.51
N ILE A 9 8.42 -1.82 0.63
CA ILE A 9 7.71 -1.18 1.74
C ILE A 9 8.02 -1.92 3.04
N SER A 10 7.96 -3.26 3.05
CA SER A 10 8.32 -4.08 4.22
C SER A 10 9.74 -3.81 4.72
N VAL A 11 10.72 -3.75 3.80
CA VAL A 11 12.12 -3.44 4.14
C VAL A 11 12.24 -2.05 4.77
N LEU A 12 11.58 -1.03 4.19
CA LEU A 12 11.58 0.33 4.72
C LEU A 12 10.91 0.42 6.10
N ILE A 13 9.76 -0.24 6.28
CA ILE A 13 9.06 -0.29 7.57
C ILE A 13 9.95 -0.96 8.62
N SER A 14 10.52 -2.12 8.30
CA SER A 14 11.39 -2.85 9.25
C SER A 14 12.57 -2.00 9.70
N LYS A 15 13.24 -1.31 8.77
CA LYS A 15 14.40 -0.46 9.10
C LYS A 15 14.03 0.79 9.91
N LYS A 16 12.89 1.42 9.60
CA LYS A 16 12.52 2.72 10.19
C LYS A 16 11.69 2.59 11.46
N GLN A 17 10.80 1.61 11.52
CA GLN A 17 9.81 1.49 12.60
C GLN A 17 10.11 0.34 13.56
N ARG A 18 10.92 -0.64 13.15
CA ARG A 18 11.31 -1.81 13.93
C ARG A 18 10.12 -2.47 14.63
N PRO A 19 9.07 -2.88 13.89
CA PRO A 19 7.90 -3.51 14.49
C PRO A 19 8.31 -4.82 15.19
N ALA A 20 7.56 -5.20 16.23
CA ALA A 20 7.81 -6.46 16.95
C ALA A 20 7.57 -7.70 16.06
N ARG A 21 6.68 -7.60 15.09
CA ARG A 21 6.41 -8.60 14.05
C ARG A 21 6.03 -7.90 12.76
N LEU A 22 6.59 -8.35 11.65
CA LEU A 22 6.21 -7.89 10.30
C LEU A 22 6.01 -9.10 9.40
N VAL A 23 4.82 -9.19 8.80
CA VAL A 23 4.47 -10.23 7.83
C VAL A 23 4.26 -9.57 6.46
N ALA A 24 4.88 -10.13 5.43
CA ALA A 24 4.78 -9.68 4.05
C ALA A 24 4.18 -10.81 3.19
N VAL A 25 3.00 -10.55 2.60
CA VAL A 25 2.25 -11.53 1.79
C VAL A 25 2.35 -11.14 0.32
N GLU A 26 2.78 -12.07 -0.53
CA GLU A 26 2.87 -11.88 -1.98
C GLU A 26 2.41 -13.16 -2.70
N ILE A 27 1.53 -13.00 -3.70
CA ILE A 27 0.94 -14.14 -4.43
C ILE A 27 1.80 -14.60 -5.61
N GLN A 28 2.59 -13.70 -6.21
CA GLN A 28 3.37 -14.01 -7.40
C GLN A 28 4.70 -14.66 -7.01
N PRO A 29 4.98 -15.95 -7.37
CA PRO A 29 6.20 -16.64 -6.95
C PRO A 29 7.48 -15.90 -7.31
N VAL A 30 7.55 -15.29 -8.50
CA VAL A 30 8.73 -14.53 -8.96
C VAL A 30 8.97 -13.29 -8.08
N MET A 31 7.92 -12.60 -7.67
CA MET A 31 8.03 -11.43 -6.79
C MET A 31 8.33 -11.86 -5.36
N TYR A 32 7.74 -12.98 -4.93
CA TYR A 32 8.02 -13.58 -3.64
C TYR A 32 9.51 -13.99 -3.50
N ASP A 33 10.10 -14.61 -4.52
CA ASP A 33 11.54 -14.93 -4.53
C ASP A 33 12.41 -13.66 -4.38
N LEU A 34 12.00 -12.56 -5.01
CA LEU A 34 12.67 -11.27 -4.86
C LEU A 34 12.50 -10.68 -3.45
N LEU A 35 11.30 -10.81 -2.87
CA LEU A 35 11.01 -10.41 -1.49
C LEU A 35 11.93 -11.14 -0.51
N GLU A 36 12.01 -12.46 -0.56
CA GLU A 36 12.88 -13.26 0.30
C GLU A 36 14.36 -12.87 0.17
N ARG A 37 14.82 -12.69 -1.08
CA ARG A 37 16.20 -12.25 -1.33
C ARG A 37 16.48 -10.87 -0.76
N ASN A 38 15.54 -9.92 -0.89
CA ASN A 38 15.69 -8.57 -0.36
C ASN A 38 15.67 -8.57 1.18
N VAL A 39 14.82 -9.37 1.81
CA VAL A 39 14.80 -9.54 3.27
C VAL A 39 16.14 -10.07 3.76
N LYS A 40 16.64 -11.15 3.14
CA LYS A 40 17.94 -11.76 3.47
C LYS A 40 19.11 -10.80 3.23
N LEU A 41 19.14 -10.11 2.09
CA LEU A 41 20.21 -9.16 1.75
C LEU A 41 20.31 -8.01 2.75
N ASN A 42 19.19 -7.59 3.32
CA ASN A 42 19.14 -6.51 4.29
C ASN A 42 19.28 -7.00 5.75
N GLY A 43 19.41 -8.31 5.99
CA GLY A 43 19.54 -8.89 7.33
C GLY A 43 18.34 -8.61 8.23
N LEU A 44 17.13 -8.62 7.66
CA LEU A 44 15.90 -8.25 8.37
C LEU A 44 15.13 -9.50 8.81
N ASP A 45 14.42 -9.37 9.93
CA ASP A 45 13.47 -10.36 10.43
C ASP A 45 12.06 -9.99 9.95
N ILE A 46 11.71 -10.47 8.75
CA ILE A 46 10.40 -10.28 8.12
C ILE A 46 9.88 -11.66 7.76
N GLU A 47 8.72 -12.00 8.28
CA GLU A 47 8.01 -13.22 7.92
C GLU A 47 7.40 -13.07 6.51
N THR A 48 7.84 -13.88 5.57
CA THR A 48 7.37 -13.84 4.17
C THR A 48 6.42 -14.99 3.89
N VAL A 49 5.32 -14.71 3.19
CA VAL A 49 4.29 -15.71 2.87
C VAL A 49 3.95 -15.62 1.38
N CYS A 50 4.12 -16.76 0.66
CA CYS A 50 3.69 -16.87 -0.74
C CYS A 50 2.22 -17.33 -0.77
N ALA A 51 1.29 -16.38 -0.78
CA ALA A 51 -0.15 -16.66 -0.75
C ALA A 51 -0.98 -15.51 -1.32
N ASP A 52 -2.24 -15.80 -1.60
CA ASP A 52 -3.23 -14.75 -1.86
C ASP A 52 -3.47 -13.93 -0.58
N MET A 53 -3.46 -12.61 -0.69
CA MET A 53 -3.74 -11.74 0.47
C MET A 53 -5.14 -11.95 1.03
N ARG A 54 -6.09 -12.48 0.25
CA ARG A 54 -7.44 -12.84 0.73
C ARG A 54 -7.44 -13.96 1.76
N ASP A 55 -6.39 -14.77 1.76
CA ASP A 55 -6.16 -15.84 2.72
C ASP A 55 -5.30 -15.41 3.92
N ALA A 56 -5.01 -14.10 4.03
CA ALA A 56 -4.08 -13.57 5.04
C ALA A 56 -4.52 -13.86 6.49
N GLU A 57 -5.80 -14.01 6.75
CA GLU A 57 -6.35 -14.41 8.06
C GLU A 57 -5.85 -15.78 8.56
N ASN A 58 -5.36 -16.63 7.66
CA ASN A 58 -4.76 -17.92 8.02
C ASN A 58 -3.35 -17.77 8.61
N PHE A 59 -2.68 -16.64 8.41
CA PHE A 59 -1.30 -16.39 8.82
C PHE A 59 -1.19 -15.25 9.84
N VAL A 60 -2.13 -14.31 9.78
CA VAL A 60 -2.11 -13.10 10.61
C VAL A 60 -3.47 -12.89 11.26
N ASN A 61 -3.46 -12.58 12.55
CA ASN A 61 -4.65 -12.17 13.27
C ASN A 61 -4.30 -11.06 14.26
N GLY A 62 -5.18 -10.07 14.36
CA GLY A 62 -5.04 -8.99 15.33
C GLY A 62 -3.92 -7.99 15.02
N ALA A 63 -3.61 -7.77 13.75
CA ALA A 63 -2.61 -6.77 13.33
C ALA A 63 -3.01 -5.35 13.77
N ASP A 64 -2.03 -4.59 14.27
CA ASP A 64 -2.20 -3.18 14.59
C ASP A 64 -2.29 -2.33 13.33
N ILE A 65 -1.48 -2.67 12.34
CA ILE A 65 -1.33 -1.93 11.09
C ILE A 65 -1.29 -2.91 9.92
N VAL A 66 -2.02 -2.57 8.87
CA VAL A 66 -1.90 -3.20 7.55
C VAL A 66 -1.54 -2.13 6.54
N VAL A 67 -0.62 -2.44 5.63
CA VAL A 67 -0.26 -1.58 4.49
C VAL A 67 -0.49 -2.34 3.19
N CYS A 68 -0.96 -1.64 2.15
CA CYS A 68 -1.16 -2.21 0.84
C CYS A 68 -0.94 -1.16 -0.25
N ASN A 69 -0.27 -1.55 -1.31
CA ASN A 69 -0.16 -0.80 -2.56
C ASN A 69 -0.73 -1.67 -3.69
N PRO A 70 -2.07 -1.77 -3.80
CA PRO A 70 -2.70 -2.67 -4.76
C PRO A 70 -2.52 -2.17 -6.20
N PRO A 71 -2.70 -3.03 -7.21
CA PRO A 71 -2.76 -2.59 -8.60
C PRO A 71 -3.91 -1.60 -8.81
N TYR A 72 -3.66 -0.50 -9.55
CA TYR A 72 -4.57 0.65 -9.64
C TYR A 72 -5.64 0.55 -10.73
N ARG A 73 -5.69 -0.50 -11.53
CA ARG A 73 -6.59 -0.57 -12.69
C ARG A 73 -7.84 -1.38 -12.43
N ALA A 74 -9.01 -0.87 -12.87
CA ALA A 74 -10.25 -1.64 -12.92
C ALA A 74 -10.24 -2.59 -14.13
N LEU A 75 -10.96 -3.71 -14.01
CA LEU A 75 -11.08 -4.79 -15.02
C LEU A 75 -11.52 -4.34 -16.44
N ASN A 76 -12.02 -3.11 -16.62
CA ASN A 76 -12.65 -2.63 -17.84
C ASN A 76 -11.98 -1.42 -18.50
N SER A 77 -10.79 -1.01 -18.12
CA SER A 77 -10.08 0.06 -18.82
C SER A 77 -9.43 -0.51 -20.10
N GLY A 78 -10.22 -0.53 -21.20
CA GLY A 78 -9.80 -1.04 -22.49
C GLY A 78 -8.67 -0.24 -23.13
N GLU A 79 -7.44 -0.62 -22.86
CA GLU A 79 -6.28 -0.35 -23.70
C GLU A 79 -5.51 -1.67 -23.88
N GLY A 80 -5.96 -2.39 -24.92
CA GLY A 80 -5.23 -3.53 -25.44
C GLY A 80 -3.93 -3.08 -26.06
N GLN A 81 -2.84 -3.48 -25.49
CA GLN A 81 -1.56 -3.85 -26.08
C GLN A 81 -0.42 -3.66 -25.09
N ILE A 82 -0.18 -4.68 -24.29
CA ILE A 82 1.08 -4.78 -23.56
C ILE A 82 1.49 -6.25 -23.57
N LYS A 83 2.77 -6.51 -23.90
CA LYS A 83 3.37 -7.82 -24.05
C LYS A 83 2.98 -8.79 -22.92
N GLU A 84 2.82 -10.05 -23.26
CA GLU A 84 2.29 -11.14 -22.41
C GLU A 84 2.94 -11.25 -21.01
N SER A 85 4.22 -10.92 -20.87
CA SER A 85 4.92 -10.88 -19.57
C SER A 85 4.48 -9.74 -18.65
N ILE A 86 4.04 -8.60 -19.25
CA ILE A 86 3.48 -7.46 -18.51
C ILE A 86 2.00 -7.68 -18.22
N LYS A 87 1.29 -8.46 -19.04
CA LYS A 87 -0.06 -8.94 -18.75
C LYS A 87 -0.09 -9.75 -17.45
N ASN A 88 0.89 -10.63 -17.23
CA ASN A 88 0.97 -11.45 -16.01
C ASN A 88 1.27 -10.64 -14.74
N CYS A 89 2.04 -9.55 -14.85
CA CYS A 89 2.27 -8.61 -13.73
C CYS A 89 1.10 -7.65 -13.48
N ARG A 90 0.15 -7.56 -14.41
CA ARG A 90 -1.00 -6.66 -14.37
C ARG A 90 -2.32 -7.42 -14.33
N HIS A 91 -2.32 -8.69 -13.95
CA HIS A 91 -3.55 -9.44 -13.87
C HIS A 91 -4.46 -8.85 -12.79
N GLU A 92 -5.31 -7.96 -13.27
CA GLU A 92 -6.50 -7.36 -12.69
C GLU A 92 -7.46 -8.38 -12.06
N THR A 93 -7.16 -9.67 -12.23
CA THR A 93 -7.98 -10.78 -11.80
C THR A 93 -7.71 -11.24 -10.39
N LEU A 94 -6.59 -10.80 -9.77
CA LEU A 94 -6.19 -11.40 -8.50
C LEU A 94 -6.86 -10.72 -7.31
N ILE A 95 -6.92 -9.37 -7.31
CA ILE A 95 -7.64 -8.67 -6.24
C ILE A 95 -8.01 -7.25 -6.69
N ASP A 96 -9.23 -6.86 -6.44
CA ASP A 96 -9.70 -5.50 -6.61
C ASP A 96 -9.60 -4.71 -5.28
N LEU A 97 -10.00 -3.48 -5.33
CA LEU A 97 -9.99 -2.59 -4.16
C LEU A 97 -10.85 -3.12 -3.00
N PHE A 98 -12.00 -3.75 -3.30
CA PHE A 98 -12.88 -4.34 -2.29
C PHE A 98 -12.24 -5.57 -1.65
N GLY A 99 -11.57 -6.41 -2.45
CA GLY A 99 -10.83 -7.55 -1.96
C GLY A 99 -9.66 -7.15 -1.05
N ALA A 100 -8.90 -6.11 -1.44
CA ALA A 100 -7.82 -5.58 -0.60
C ALA A 100 -8.34 -5.01 0.73
N ALA A 101 -9.45 -4.28 0.69
CA ALA A 101 -10.09 -3.77 1.90
C ALA A 101 -10.63 -4.91 2.79
N GLY A 102 -11.22 -5.95 2.18
CA GLY A 102 -11.69 -7.15 2.89
C GLY A 102 -10.55 -7.89 3.58
N ALA A 103 -9.49 -8.18 2.85
CA ALA A 103 -8.29 -8.83 3.39
C ALA A 103 -7.65 -8.01 4.53
N ALA A 104 -7.55 -6.69 4.38
CA ALA A 104 -7.04 -5.84 5.45
C ALA A 104 -7.94 -5.87 6.68
N SER A 105 -9.27 -5.83 6.48
CA SER A 105 -10.23 -5.87 7.58
C SER A 105 -10.20 -7.22 8.32
N SER A 106 -10.04 -8.35 7.62
CA SER A 106 -10.04 -9.68 8.27
C SER A 106 -8.88 -9.80 9.27
N VAL A 107 -7.69 -9.32 8.94
CA VAL A 107 -6.50 -9.45 9.77
C VAL A 107 -6.32 -8.35 10.82
N LEU A 108 -6.93 -7.16 10.64
CA LEU A 108 -6.83 -6.04 11.59
C LEU A 108 -7.60 -6.34 12.88
N ARG A 109 -7.01 -5.97 14.02
CA ARG A 109 -7.77 -5.85 15.27
C ARG A 109 -8.73 -4.67 15.22
N PHE A 110 -9.69 -4.63 16.13
CA PHE A 110 -10.54 -3.44 16.32
C PHE A 110 -9.68 -2.21 16.66
N ASN A 111 -9.98 -1.07 16.05
CA ASN A 111 -9.16 0.16 16.07
C ASN A 111 -7.78 0.01 15.38
N GLY A 112 -7.49 -1.07 14.69
CA GLY A 112 -6.31 -1.21 13.84
C GLY A 112 -6.40 -0.29 12.60
N SER A 113 -5.26 0.08 12.05
CA SER A 113 -5.15 1.05 10.95
C SER A 113 -4.77 0.36 9.64
N PHE A 114 -5.47 0.69 8.57
CA PHE A 114 -5.15 0.31 7.20
C PHE A 114 -4.58 1.50 6.43
N PHE A 115 -3.38 1.36 5.90
CA PHE A 115 -2.76 2.34 5.02
C PHE A 115 -2.76 1.83 3.58
N LEU A 116 -3.27 2.66 2.69
CA LEU A 116 -3.48 2.35 1.29
C LEU A 116 -2.99 3.51 0.42
N VAL A 117 -2.28 3.19 -0.66
CA VAL A 117 -2.01 4.12 -1.75
C VAL A 117 -2.95 3.77 -2.91
N HIS A 118 -3.59 4.77 -3.52
CA HIS A 118 -4.44 4.56 -4.70
C HIS A 118 -4.51 5.81 -5.58
N GLN A 119 -5.10 5.68 -6.78
CA GLN A 119 -5.37 6.82 -7.65
C GLN A 119 -6.29 7.83 -6.95
N ALA A 120 -5.93 9.12 -6.98
CA ALA A 120 -6.68 10.17 -6.30
C ALA A 120 -8.12 10.32 -6.85
N GLU A 121 -8.29 10.12 -8.15
CA GLU A 121 -9.62 10.15 -8.83
C GLU A 121 -10.57 9.06 -8.34
N ARG A 122 -10.02 7.96 -7.78
CA ARG A 122 -10.80 6.84 -7.23
C ARG A 122 -11.15 7.00 -5.74
N PHE A 123 -11.06 8.20 -5.20
CA PHE A 123 -11.36 8.50 -3.79
C PHE A 123 -12.73 7.94 -3.33
N ALA A 124 -13.78 8.15 -4.14
CA ALA A 124 -15.13 7.68 -3.81
C ALA A 124 -15.20 6.15 -3.73
N ASP A 125 -14.55 5.44 -4.67
CA ASP A 125 -14.48 3.97 -4.65
C ASP A 125 -13.73 3.46 -3.43
N VAL A 126 -12.61 4.12 -3.09
CA VAL A 126 -11.83 3.79 -1.89
C VAL A 126 -12.69 3.93 -0.64
N ALA A 127 -13.41 5.04 -0.48
CA ALA A 127 -14.28 5.27 0.67
C ALA A 127 -15.41 4.22 0.74
N CYS A 128 -16.02 3.86 -0.40
CA CYS A 128 -17.04 2.83 -0.47
C CYS A 128 -16.49 1.45 -0.08
N ALA A 129 -15.34 1.04 -0.64
CA ALA A 129 -14.73 -0.25 -0.36
C ALA A 129 -14.35 -0.38 1.13
N LEU A 130 -13.78 0.66 1.71
CA LEU A 130 -13.42 0.69 3.12
C LEU A 130 -14.65 0.53 4.02
N ARG A 131 -15.72 1.31 3.79
CA ARG A 131 -16.95 1.25 4.58
C ARG A 131 -17.68 -0.08 4.44
N ALA A 132 -17.72 -0.65 3.23
CA ALA A 132 -18.30 -1.97 3.00
C ALA A 132 -17.61 -3.08 3.81
N ASN A 133 -16.34 -2.85 4.18
CA ASN A 133 -15.54 -3.78 4.99
C ASN A 133 -15.35 -3.33 6.45
N GLY A 134 -16.24 -2.48 6.96
CA GLY A 134 -16.24 -2.07 8.37
C GLY A 134 -15.09 -1.16 8.79
N MET A 135 -14.47 -0.48 7.83
CA MET A 135 -13.42 0.50 8.08
C MET A 135 -13.89 1.92 7.73
N GLU A 136 -13.47 2.90 8.48
CA GLU A 136 -13.76 4.31 8.20
C GLU A 136 -12.48 5.06 7.80
N LEU A 137 -12.55 5.82 6.70
CA LEU A 137 -11.47 6.67 6.22
C LEU A 137 -11.24 7.83 7.20
N LYS A 138 -10.02 7.94 7.73
CA LYS A 138 -9.67 8.90 8.79
C LYS A 138 -8.71 9.99 8.33
N GLU A 139 -7.79 9.66 7.46
CA GLU A 139 -6.83 10.62 6.92
C GLU A 139 -6.64 10.37 5.43
N ALA A 140 -6.47 11.46 4.66
CA ALA A 140 -6.10 11.41 3.25
C ALA A 140 -5.05 12.49 2.96
N CYS A 141 -4.05 12.12 2.13
CA CYS A 141 -2.99 12.99 1.67
C CYS A 141 -2.85 12.86 0.16
N LEU A 142 -3.01 13.95 -0.58
CA LEU A 142 -2.82 13.96 -2.02
C LEU A 142 -1.33 14.00 -2.37
N ILE A 143 -0.94 13.20 -3.38
CA ILE A 143 0.45 13.15 -3.85
C ILE A 143 0.51 13.83 -5.22
N LYS A 144 1.39 14.83 -5.34
CA LYS A 144 1.66 15.59 -6.56
C LYS A 144 3.11 15.44 -6.97
N SER A 145 3.37 15.26 -8.27
CA SER A 145 4.75 15.27 -8.76
C SER A 145 5.38 16.64 -8.57
N PHE A 146 4.69 17.71 -8.95
CA PHE A 146 5.13 19.10 -8.77
C PHE A 146 4.00 19.93 -8.14
N SER A 147 4.39 21.07 -7.51
CA SER A 147 3.43 22.05 -7.02
C SER A 147 2.50 22.54 -8.16
N GLY A 148 1.22 22.75 -7.85
CA GLY A 148 0.24 23.22 -8.85
C GLY A 148 -0.31 22.14 -9.80
N GLN A 149 0.26 20.94 -9.83
CA GLN A 149 -0.28 19.84 -10.64
C GLN A 149 -1.48 19.16 -9.99
N VAL A 150 -2.33 18.56 -10.85
CA VAL A 150 -3.41 17.68 -10.39
C VAL A 150 -2.82 16.44 -9.74
N PRO A 151 -3.27 16.04 -8.53
CA PRO A 151 -2.78 14.85 -7.86
C PRO A 151 -3.20 13.59 -8.64
N LYS A 152 -2.24 12.68 -8.86
CA LYS A 152 -2.51 11.38 -9.48
C LYS A 152 -2.75 10.28 -8.45
N LEU A 153 -2.09 10.37 -7.31
CA LEU A 153 -2.17 9.40 -6.24
C LEU A 153 -2.61 10.08 -4.95
N ALA A 154 -3.12 9.28 -4.04
CA ALA A 154 -3.40 9.67 -2.67
C ALA A 154 -3.02 8.55 -1.70
N LEU A 155 -2.55 8.94 -0.53
CA LEU A 155 -2.38 8.07 0.62
C LEU A 155 -3.64 8.14 1.46
N PHE A 156 -4.13 7.00 1.88
CA PHE A 156 -5.32 6.86 2.70
C PHE A 156 -4.98 6.12 3.99
N LYS A 157 -5.54 6.57 5.10
CA LYS A 157 -5.54 5.84 6.36
C LYS A 157 -6.98 5.59 6.78
N ALA A 158 -7.34 4.34 6.92
CA ALA A 158 -8.62 3.90 7.46
C ALA A 158 -8.44 3.21 8.81
N VAL A 159 -9.49 3.17 9.61
CA VAL A 159 -9.50 2.52 10.93
C VAL A 159 -10.68 1.55 11.00
N LYS A 160 -10.41 0.31 11.39
CA LYS A 160 -11.45 -0.73 11.59
C LYS A 160 -12.34 -0.37 12.78
N GLY A 161 -13.66 -0.27 12.53
CA GLY A 161 -14.62 0.17 13.53
C GLY A 161 -14.51 1.68 13.87
N GLY A 162 -13.80 2.46 13.06
CA GLY A 162 -13.62 3.91 13.28
C GLY A 162 -14.93 4.69 13.15
N LYS A 163 -15.02 5.80 13.88
CA LYS A 163 -16.15 6.74 13.76
C LYS A 163 -15.95 7.64 12.53
N VAL A 164 -17.05 8.14 11.97
CA VAL A 164 -17.06 9.09 10.85
C VAL A 164 -16.18 10.31 11.15
N GLY A 165 -15.53 10.81 10.12
CA GLY A 165 -14.70 12.02 10.17
C GLY A 165 -13.36 11.84 9.47
N LEU A 166 -13.21 12.52 8.34
CA LEU A 166 -12.00 12.55 7.52
C LEU A 166 -11.21 13.83 7.79
N LYS A 167 -9.90 13.68 8.00
CA LYS A 167 -8.94 14.78 8.04
C LYS A 167 -8.12 14.78 6.75
N TRP A 168 -8.14 15.87 6.00
CA TRP A 168 -7.19 16.09 4.91
C TRP A 168 -5.85 16.54 5.48
N LEU A 169 -4.81 15.85 5.10
CA LEU A 169 -3.43 16.24 5.39
C LEU A 169 -2.91 17.16 4.28
N PRO A 170 -1.89 17.98 4.56
CA PRO A 170 -1.21 18.74 3.50
C PRO A 170 -0.74 17.85 2.36
N ASP A 171 -0.81 18.36 1.14
CA ASP A 171 -0.36 17.63 -0.04
C ASP A 171 1.14 17.28 0.06
N LEU A 172 1.48 16.06 -0.37
CA LEU A 172 2.86 15.64 -0.55
C LEU A 172 3.31 15.98 -1.98
N VAL A 173 4.13 17.02 -2.10
CA VAL A 173 4.79 17.37 -3.37
C VAL A 173 6.12 16.63 -3.42
N VAL A 174 6.33 15.86 -4.50
CA VAL A 174 7.51 14.98 -4.62
C VAL A 174 8.74 15.76 -5.08
N PHE A 175 8.60 16.57 -6.14
CA PHE A 175 9.71 17.28 -6.74
C PHE A 175 9.57 18.80 -6.58
N ASP A 176 10.68 19.47 -6.40
CA ASP A 176 10.79 20.92 -6.44
C ASP A 176 10.84 21.45 -7.90
N GLU A 177 10.93 22.77 -8.06
CA GLU A 177 10.95 23.44 -9.37
C GLU A 177 12.17 23.03 -10.23
N ASN A 178 13.26 22.55 -9.62
CA ASN A 178 14.47 22.11 -10.29
C ASN A 178 14.49 20.61 -10.60
N GLY A 179 13.41 19.88 -10.25
CA GLY A 179 13.30 18.44 -10.45
C GLY A 179 13.99 17.60 -9.36
N GLY A 180 14.50 18.21 -8.31
CA GLY A 180 15.00 17.53 -7.13
C GLY A 180 13.87 17.12 -6.18
N TYR A 181 14.15 16.20 -5.25
CA TYR A 181 13.18 15.89 -4.19
C TYR A 181 12.99 17.08 -3.26
N THR A 182 11.73 17.34 -2.90
CA THR A 182 11.40 18.36 -1.89
C THR A 182 12.03 18.02 -0.53
N PRO A 183 12.27 19.02 0.35
CA PRO A 183 12.79 18.77 1.71
C PRO A 183 11.98 17.76 2.50
N THR A 184 10.65 17.72 2.28
CA THR A 184 9.77 16.74 2.92
C THR A 184 10.09 15.31 2.47
N VAL A 185 10.23 15.08 1.16
CA VAL A 185 10.57 13.78 0.61
C VAL A 185 11.98 13.36 1.02
N ARG A 186 12.97 14.27 0.97
CA ARG A 186 14.34 14.01 1.42
C ARG A 186 14.37 13.50 2.87
N ARG A 187 13.66 14.16 3.78
CA ARG A 187 13.53 13.71 5.18
C ARG A 187 12.89 12.32 5.28
N LEU A 188 11.84 12.05 4.48
CA LEU A 188 11.21 10.71 4.47
C LEU A 188 12.19 9.60 4.06
N TYR A 189 13.14 9.91 3.17
CA TYR A 189 14.16 8.95 2.74
C TYR A 189 15.47 9.04 3.54
N ALA A 190 15.56 9.92 4.55
CA ALA A 190 16.79 10.20 5.31
C ALA A 190 17.98 10.53 4.40
N MET A 191 17.75 11.31 3.33
CA MET A 191 18.78 11.68 2.36
C MET A 191 19.69 12.84 2.84
N ASP A 192 19.30 13.50 3.92
CA ASP A 192 20.04 14.65 4.48
C ASP A 192 20.93 14.25 5.68
N GLU A 193 21.00 12.95 6.01
CA GLU A 193 21.78 12.39 7.13
C GLU A 193 23.11 11.73 6.68
N GLN A 194 23.56 11.99 5.43
CA GLN A 194 24.82 11.47 4.88
C GLN A 194 25.87 12.57 4.78
#